data_567da357db3f880202d7117076b85d42
#
_entry.id   567da357db3f880202d7117076b85d42
#
_cell.length_a   1.000
_cell.length_b   1.000
_cell.length_c   1.000
_cell.angle_alpha   90.00
_cell.angle_beta   90.00
_cell.angle_gamma   90.00
#
_symmetry.space_group_name_H-M   'P 1'
#
loop_
_entity.id
_entity.type
_entity.pdbx_description
1 polymer ?
#
loop_
_entity_poly.entity_id
_entity_poly.type
_entity_poly.pdbx_seq_one_letter_code
_entity_poly.pdbx_strand_id
1 'polypeptide(L)'
;MSPTRSEVEEALAEEFDDSTACDYCCRYKREGLSRSSRILMNWLVGEGVSGKKIVDLGCGPGAFAMETLKNGAASCVGIDLSPAMIRKASELAAERGYQDRAKFELGNAALADLPVSDVVVLDKVICCYPEVDPLLKNASSASGSLIGFVVPRDEGVWKWPLRIAAYVGNLIQKIRRRKLSWFYIHPLKTINDALVEAGFVRERKAASRIWLVFLYKRAGI
;
A
#
# COMPACT_ATOMS: atom_id res chain seq x y z
N MET A 1 0.93 -26.21 5.72
CA MET A 1 1.32 -25.16 6.67
C MET A 1 1.31 -23.83 5.91
N SER A 2 0.76 -22.80 6.49
CA SER A 2 0.90 -21.42 5.97
C SER A 2 2.36 -20.99 6.12
N PRO A 3 2.88 -20.12 5.23
CA PRO A 3 4.24 -19.60 5.37
C PRO A 3 4.38 -18.82 6.66
N THR A 4 5.56 -18.87 7.25
CA THR A 4 5.92 -18.04 8.41
C THR A 4 6.06 -16.57 7.97
N ARG A 5 5.98 -15.65 8.91
CA ARG A 5 6.21 -14.22 8.62
C ARG A 5 7.55 -13.98 7.95
N SER A 6 8.62 -14.57 8.45
CA SER A 6 9.98 -14.42 7.87
C SER A 6 10.04 -14.93 6.43
N GLU A 7 9.42 -16.06 6.12
CA GLU A 7 9.36 -16.58 4.75
C GLU A 7 8.60 -15.65 3.79
N VAL A 8 7.56 -14.96 4.27
CA VAL A 8 6.81 -13.97 3.48
C VAL A 8 7.66 -12.72 3.24
N GLU A 9 8.33 -12.22 4.26
CA GLU A 9 9.20 -11.04 4.16
C GLU A 9 10.38 -11.28 3.19
N GLU A 10 11.05 -12.44 3.29
CA GLU A 10 12.11 -12.84 2.36
C GLU A 10 11.60 -12.95 0.94
N ALA A 11 10.45 -13.60 0.73
CA ALA A 11 9.85 -13.75 -0.58
C ALA A 11 9.47 -12.42 -1.22
N LEU A 12 8.94 -11.47 -0.44
CA LEU A 12 8.63 -10.12 -0.91
C LEU A 12 9.90 -9.35 -1.29
N ALA A 13 10.94 -9.41 -0.45
CA ALA A 13 12.21 -8.73 -0.73
C ALA A 13 12.89 -9.28 -2.00
N GLU A 14 12.80 -10.60 -2.25
CA GLU A 14 13.34 -11.23 -3.46
C GLU A 14 12.52 -10.91 -4.72
N GLU A 15 11.19 -10.88 -4.63
CA GLU A 15 10.32 -10.55 -5.78
C GLU A 15 10.45 -9.10 -6.21
N PHE A 16 10.56 -8.21 -5.24
CA PHE A 16 10.72 -6.79 -5.47
C PHE A 16 12.21 -6.39 -5.52
N ASP A 17 12.96 -7.08 -6.38
CA ASP A 17 14.39 -6.86 -6.64
C ASP A 17 14.67 -5.57 -7.43
N ASP A 18 15.95 -5.34 -7.77
CA ASP A 18 16.37 -4.15 -8.53
C ASP A 18 15.73 -4.05 -9.92
N SER A 19 15.54 -5.18 -10.60
CA SER A 19 14.88 -5.23 -11.91
C SER A 19 13.43 -4.80 -11.80
N THR A 20 12.70 -5.39 -10.84
CA THR A 20 11.31 -5.08 -10.56
C THR A 20 11.16 -3.61 -10.13
N ALA A 21 12.02 -3.12 -9.25
CA ALA A 21 12.00 -1.73 -8.79
C ALA A 21 12.23 -0.75 -9.95
N CYS A 22 13.16 -1.07 -10.86
CA CYS A 22 13.41 -0.28 -12.07
C CYS A 22 12.19 -0.25 -12.98
N ASP A 23 11.57 -1.40 -13.24
CA ASP A 23 10.38 -1.51 -14.10
C ASP A 23 9.19 -0.71 -13.54
N TYR A 24 8.94 -0.79 -12.23
CA TYR A 24 7.89 -0.01 -11.57
C TYR A 24 8.16 1.49 -11.64
N CYS A 25 9.42 1.91 -11.39
CA CYS A 25 9.82 3.32 -11.49
C CYS A 25 9.69 3.85 -12.92
N CYS A 26 10.20 3.09 -13.92
CA CYS A 26 10.11 3.44 -15.33
C CYS A 26 8.65 3.54 -15.80
N ARG A 27 7.80 2.61 -15.39
CA ARG A 27 6.37 2.65 -15.69
C ARG A 27 5.71 3.88 -15.07
N TYR A 28 6.02 4.20 -13.81
CA TYR A 28 5.50 5.41 -13.18
C TYR A 28 5.95 6.68 -13.92
N LYS A 29 7.22 6.78 -14.29
CA LYS A 29 7.74 7.94 -15.05
C LYS A 29 7.04 8.11 -16.39
N ARG A 30 6.65 7.03 -17.07
CA ARG A 30 5.99 7.04 -18.36
C ARG A 30 4.47 7.26 -18.28
N GLU A 31 3.80 6.61 -17.34
CA GLU A 31 2.33 6.47 -17.31
C GLU A 31 1.67 7.14 -16.10
N GLY A 32 2.48 7.55 -15.09
CA GLY A 32 2.00 8.03 -13.81
C GLY A 32 1.41 6.92 -12.95
N LEU A 33 0.58 7.29 -11.97
CA LEU A 33 -0.12 6.34 -11.12
C LEU A 33 -1.08 5.45 -11.91
N SER A 34 -1.24 4.21 -11.46
CA SER A 34 -2.25 3.30 -11.98
C SER A 34 -3.67 3.90 -11.81
N ARG A 35 -4.64 3.39 -12.58
CA ARG A 35 -6.02 3.91 -12.50
C ARG A 35 -6.60 3.86 -11.09
N SER A 36 -6.41 2.76 -10.35
CA SER A 36 -6.89 2.65 -8.95
C SER A 36 -6.17 3.61 -8.01
N SER A 37 -4.85 3.70 -8.10
CA SER A 37 -4.02 4.61 -7.31
C SER A 37 -4.37 6.08 -7.57
N ARG A 38 -4.68 6.42 -8.83
CA ARG A 38 -5.11 7.76 -9.23
C ARG A 38 -6.49 8.14 -8.68
N ILE A 39 -7.42 7.17 -8.56
CA ILE A 39 -8.71 7.40 -7.89
C ILE A 39 -8.47 7.78 -6.42
N LEU A 40 -7.61 7.02 -5.71
CA LEU A 40 -7.28 7.31 -4.33
C LEU A 40 -6.61 8.68 -4.19
N MET A 41 -5.62 8.98 -5.04
CA MET A 41 -4.94 10.28 -5.04
C MET A 41 -5.92 11.44 -5.25
N ASN A 42 -6.83 11.34 -6.22
CA ASN A 42 -7.82 12.37 -6.47
C ASN A 42 -8.75 12.61 -5.25
N TRP A 43 -9.06 11.55 -4.51
CA TRP A 43 -9.84 11.70 -3.28
C TRP A 43 -9.05 12.41 -2.18
N LEU A 44 -7.78 12.04 -2.00
CA LEU A 44 -6.92 12.72 -1.02
C LEU A 44 -6.71 14.20 -1.37
N VAL A 45 -6.59 14.54 -2.65
CA VAL A 45 -6.54 15.93 -3.10
C VAL A 45 -7.86 16.65 -2.76
N GLY A 46 -8.99 16.00 -3.00
CA GLY A 46 -10.32 16.54 -2.63
C GLY A 46 -10.53 16.73 -1.13
N GLU A 47 -9.88 15.92 -0.30
CA GLU A 47 -9.87 16.06 1.18
C GLU A 47 -8.79 17.04 1.68
N GLY A 48 -8.07 17.71 0.79
CA GLY A 48 -7.07 18.71 1.16
C GLY A 48 -5.74 18.11 1.63
N VAL A 49 -5.09 17.31 0.79
CA VAL A 49 -3.78 16.72 1.06
C VAL A 49 -2.65 17.74 1.23
N SER A 50 -2.85 18.98 0.75
CA SER A 50 -1.87 20.05 0.87
C SER A 50 -1.58 20.39 2.34
N GLY A 51 -0.30 20.52 2.67
CA GLY A 51 0.18 20.76 4.04
C GLY A 51 0.12 19.55 4.98
N LYS A 52 -0.40 18.41 4.54
CA LYS A 52 -0.55 17.19 5.34
C LYS A 52 0.74 16.38 5.42
N LYS A 53 0.92 15.68 6.54
CA LYS A 53 1.95 14.64 6.72
C LYS A 53 1.39 13.30 6.29
N ILE A 54 2.10 12.60 5.43
CA ILE A 54 1.67 11.33 4.82
C ILE A 54 2.58 10.20 5.26
N VAL A 55 2.00 9.04 5.54
CA VAL A 55 2.73 7.76 5.64
C VAL A 55 2.24 6.86 4.51
N ASP A 56 3.18 6.33 3.71
CA ASP A 56 2.94 5.42 2.58
C ASP A 56 3.49 4.04 2.94
N LEU A 57 2.62 3.13 3.32
CA LEU A 57 2.96 1.77 3.73
C LEU A 57 3.04 0.85 2.51
N GLY A 58 4.19 0.17 2.33
CA GLY A 58 4.53 -0.55 1.10
C GLY A 58 4.70 0.42 -0.06
N CYS A 59 5.53 1.43 0.14
CA CYS A 59 5.64 2.58 -0.76
C CYS A 59 6.22 2.23 -2.15
N GLY A 60 6.78 1.02 -2.31
CA GLY A 60 7.47 0.63 -3.54
C GLY A 60 8.52 1.65 -3.95
N PRO A 61 8.65 1.98 -5.25
CA PRO A 61 9.63 2.97 -5.72
C PRO A 61 9.18 4.43 -5.48
N GLY A 62 8.27 4.68 -4.54
CA GLY A 62 7.85 6.01 -4.11
C GLY A 62 6.85 6.72 -5.03
N ALA A 63 6.22 6.04 -5.96
CA ALA A 63 5.31 6.66 -6.93
C ALA A 63 4.16 7.44 -6.28
N PHE A 64 3.50 6.84 -5.27
CA PHE A 64 2.40 7.48 -4.56
C PHE A 64 2.90 8.65 -3.71
N ALA A 65 4.04 8.49 -3.03
CA ALA A 65 4.70 9.55 -2.27
C ALA A 65 5.02 10.77 -3.14
N MET A 66 5.57 10.56 -4.35
CA MET A 66 5.87 11.66 -5.29
C MET A 66 4.61 12.44 -5.68
N GLU A 67 3.49 11.76 -5.93
CA GLU A 67 2.25 12.44 -6.28
C GLU A 67 1.64 13.19 -5.08
N THR A 68 1.74 12.67 -3.83
CA THR A 68 1.30 13.44 -2.65
C THR A 68 2.11 14.71 -2.48
N LEU A 69 3.43 14.66 -2.61
CA LEU A 69 4.32 15.82 -2.50
C LEU A 69 4.11 16.83 -3.62
N LYS A 70 3.87 16.36 -4.85
CA LYS A 70 3.51 17.20 -6.00
C LYS A 70 2.18 17.95 -5.77
N ASN A 71 1.23 17.33 -5.06
CA ASN A 71 -0.04 17.94 -4.68
C ASN A 71 0.03 18.72 -3.35
N GLY A 72 1.24 19.06 -2.90
CA GLY A 72 1.45 20.00 -1.79
C GLY A 72 1.52 19.38 -0.41
N ALA A 73 1.57 18.04 -0.26
CA ALA A 73 1.79 17.43 1.05
C ALA A 73 3.06 18.01 1.72
N ALA A 74 3.05 18.23 3.01
CA ALA A 74 4.19 18.80 3.75
C ALA A 74 5.38 17.81 3.74
N SER A 75 5.10 16.54 4.02
CA SER A 75 6.10 15.48 4.02
C SER A 75 5.46 14.12 3.74
N CYS A 76 6.29 13.16 3.31
CA CYS A 76 5.89 11.76 3.16
C CYS A 76 6.98 10.85 3.74
N VAL A 77 6.58 9.91 4.60
CA VAL A 77 7.42 8.80 5.07
C VAL A 77 6.93 7.53 4.39
N GLY A 78 7.79 6.88 3.61
CA GLY A 78 7.50 5.61 2.95
C GLY A 78 8.19 4.44 3.65
N ILE A 79 7.48 3.34 3.86
CA ILE A 79 8.01 2.09 4.42
C ILE A 79 7.87 0.99 3.37
N ASP A 80 8.92 0.22 3.13
CA ASP A 80 8.88 -0.95 2.26
C ASP A 80 9.83 -2.05 2.75
N LEU A 81 9.52 -3.32 2.47
CA LEU A 81 10.35 -4.48 2.81
C LEU A 81 11.53 -4.67 1.84
N SER A 82 11.46 -4.10 0.64
CA SER A 82 12.48 -4.26 -0.38
C SER A 82 13.54 -3.17 -0.32
N PRO A 83 14.82 -3.52 -0.10
CA PRO A 83 15.92 -2.55 -0.20
C PRO A 83 16.01 -1.89 -1.58
N ALA A 84 15.66 -2.63 -2.64
CA ALA A 84 15.66 -2.11 -4.01
C ALA A 84 14.59 -1.03 -4.22
N MET A 85 13.39 -1.25 -3.67
CA MET A 85 12.31 -0.27 -3.71
C MET A 85 12.69 1.01 -2.97
N ILE A 86 13.26 0.89 -1.76
CA ILE A 86 13.70 2.03 -0.95
C ILE A 86 14.79 2.84 -1.66
N ARG A 87 15.79 2.18 -2.28
CA ARG A 87 16.80 2.87 -3.09
C ARG A 87 16.15 3.66 -4.22
N LYS A 88 15.25 3.02 -4.99
CA LYS A 88 14.56 3.67 -6.12
C LYS A 88 13.64 4.81 -5.68
N ALA A 89 12.97 4.69 -4.55
CA ALA A 89 12.15 5.75 -3.99
C ALA A 89 13.00 6.97 -3.60
N SER A 90 14.16 6.75 -2.98
CA SER A 90 15.10 7.81 -2.61
C SER A 90 15.72 8.50 -3.84
N GLU A 91 16.13 7.72 -4.85
CA GLU A 91 16.61 8.25 -6.13
C GLU A 91 15.55 9.12 -6.81
N LEU A 92 14.30 8.61 -6.87
CA LEU A 92 13.19 9.33 -7.48
C LEU A 92 12.84 10.63 -6.74
N ALA A 93 12.91 10.62 -5.41
CA ALA A 93 12.71 11.82 -4.60
C ALA A 93 13.80 12.88 -4.88
N ALA A 94 15.05 12.48 -4.96
CA ALA A 94 16.17 13.37 -5.32
C ALA A 94 15.99 13.95 -6.74
N GLU A 95 15.64 13.11 -7.73
CA GLU A 95 15.36 13.56 -9.10
C GLU A 95 14.24 14.61 -9.18
N ARG A 96 13.26 14.51 -8.28
CA ARG A 96 12.11 15.42 -8.22
C ARG A 96 12.30 16.63 -7.29
N GLY A 97 13.43 16.72 -6.59
CA GLY A 97 13.71 17.78 -5.63
C GLY A 97 12.88 17.66 -4.34
N TYR A 98 12.52 16.44 -3.95
CA TYR A 98 11.71 16.17 -2.76
C TYR A 98 12.47 15.50 -1.62
N GLN A 99 13.81 15.36 -1.72
CA GLN A 99 14.66 14.67 -0.74
C GLN A 99 14.52 15.21 0.69
N ASP A 100 14.19 16.49 0.86
CA ASP A 100 14.01 17.11 2.18
C ASP A 100 12.60 16.89 2.77
N ARG A 101 11.65 16.42 1.95
CA ARG A 101 10.26 16.19 2.34
C ARG A 101 9.83 14.72 2.25
N ALA A 102 10.65 13.88 1.61
CA ALA A 102 10.43 12.45 1.47
C ALA A 102 11.49 11.68 2.25
N LYS A 103 11.06 10.77 3.11
CA LYS A 103 11.93 9.84 3.83
C LYS A 103 11.47 8.42 3.52
N PHE A 104 12.42 7.53 3.17
CA PHE A 104 12.09 6.14 2.89
C PHE A 104 12.88 5.23 3.81
N GLU A 105 12.19 4.29 4.45
CA GLU A 105 12.77 3.40 5.45
C GLU A 105 12.49 1.93 5.10
N LEU A 106 13.52 1.12 5.23
CA LEU A 106 13.41 -0.33 5.10
C LEU A 106 12.73 -0.89 6.35
N GLY A 107 11.62 -1.61 6.16
CA GLY A 107 10.92 -2.18 7.30
C GLY A 107 9.61 -2.87 6.93
N ASN A 108 9.12 -3.65 7.89
CA ASN A 108 7.80 -4.27 7.81
C ASN A 108 6.73 -3.26 8.23
N ALA A 109 5.85 -2.87 7.33
CA ALA A 109 4.78 -1.89 7.57
C ALA A 109 3.83 -2.27 8.73
N ALA A 110 3.70 -3.56 9.03
CA ALA A 110 2.88 -4.03 10.16
C ALA A 110 3.57 -3.87 11.54
N LEU A 111 4.89 -3.63 11.57
CA LEU A 111 5.71 -3.62 12.79
C LEU A 111 6.54 -2.34 12.96
N ALA A 112 6.72 -1.58 11.89
CA ALA A 112 7.51 -0.35 11.90
C ALA A 112 6.98 0.65 12.93
N ASP A 113 7.87 1.38 13.57
CA ASP A 113 7.51 2.53 14.39
C ASP A 113 7.17 3.69 13.46
N LEU A 114 5.88 3.99 13.34
CA LEU A 114 5.36 4.98 12.39
C LEU A 114 5.21 6.34 13.04
N PRO A 115 5.61 7.41 12.37
CA PRO A 115 5.31 8.75 12.86
C PRO A 115 3.81 9.04 12.80
N VAL A 116 3.32 9.81 13.77
CA VAL A 116 1.95 10.33 13.72
C VAL A 116 1.82 11.22 12.46
N SER A 117 0.83 10.91 11.66
CA SER A 117 0.58 11.52 10.36
C SER A 117 -0.89 11.91 10.19
N ASP A 118 -1.18 12.79 9.26
CA ASP A 118 -2.57 13.14 8.93
C ASP A 118 -3.23 12.02 8.12
N VAL A 119 -2.46 11.41 7.20
CA VAL A 119 -2.96 10.43 6.23
C VAL A 119 -2.04 9.22 6.18
N VAL A 120 -2.61 8.03 6.22
CA VAL A 120 -1.91 6.77 5.93
C VAL A 120 -2.45 6.16 4.64
N VAL A 121 -1.56 5.71 3.77
CA VAL A 121 -1.88 5.08 2.48
C VAL A 121 -1.34 3.66 2.42
N LEU A 122 -2.11 2.74 1.85
CA LEU A 122 -1.73 1.35 1.56
C LEU A 122 -2.14 1.00 0.11
N ASP A 123 -1.33 1.44 -0.87
CA ASP A 123 -1.66 1.21 -2.29
C ASP A 123 -1.24 -0.20 -2.75
N LYS A 124 -2.17 -1.17 -2.72
CA LYS A 124 -1.96 -2.58 -3.12
C LYS A 124 -0.99 -3.36 -2.22
N VAL A 125 -0.98 -3.06 -0.94
CA VAL A 125 -0.10 -3.67 0.06
C VAL A 125 -0.80 -4.75 0.88
N ILE A 126 -2.06 -4.53 1.24
CA ILE A 126 -2.84 -5.44 2.09
C ILE A 126 -2.84 -6.88 1.53
N CYS A 127 -2.83 -7.04 0.21
CA CYS A 127 -2.78 -8.35 -0.44
C CYS A 127 -1.42 -9.07 -0.35
N CYS A 128 -0.39 -8.42 0.17
CA CYS A 128 0.93 -9.01 0.35
C CYS A 128 1.11 -9.61 1.75
N TYR A 129 0.22 -9.32 2.68
CA TYR A 129 0.30 -9.77 4.07
C TYR A 129 -0.65 -10.95 4.33
N PRO A 130 -0.19 -12.05 4.97
CA PRO A 130 -1.05 -13.17 5.37
C PRO A 130 -2.03 -12.78 6.47
N GLU A 131 -1.59 -11.93 7.39
CA GLU A 131 -2.38 -11.40 8.51
C GLU A 131 -2.55 -9.90 8.35
N VAL A 132 -3.78 -9.46 8.13
CA VAL A 132 -4.08 -8.05 7.85
C VAL A 132 -4.21 -7.21 9.13
N ASP A 133 -4.58 -7.82 10.25
CA ASP A 133 -4.90 -7.10 11.49
C ASP A 133 -3.72 -6.30 12.05
N PRO A 134 -2.47 -6.83 12.15
CA PRO A 134 -1.33 -6.05 12.62
C PRO A 134 -1.04 -4.84 11.72
N LEU A 135 -1.17 -5.00 10.40
CA LEU A 135 -0.96 -3.93 9.44
C LEU A 135 -2.01 -2.82 9.59
N LEU A 136 -3.29 -3.18 9.70
CA LEU A 136 -4.37 -2.21 9.88
C LEU A 136 -4.29 -1.52 11.25
N LYS A 137 -3.92 -2.26 12.30
CA LYS A 137 -3.70 -1.69 13.63
C LYS A 137 -2.59 -0.64 13.61
N ASN A 138 -1.46 -0.95 12.98
CA ASN A 138 -0.34 -0.02 12.87
C ASN A 138 -0.73 1.22 12.04
N ALA A 139 -1.38 1.01 10.88
CA ALA A 139 -1.87 2.09 10.03
C ALA A 139 -2.88 3.01 10.75
N SER A 140 -3.84 2.43 11.48
CA SER A 140 -4.85 3.21 12.20
C SER A 140 -4.29 3.97 13.40
N SER A 141 -3.27 3.44 14.07
CA SER A 141 -2.59 4.12 15.16
C SER A 141 -1.78 5.32 14.68
N ALA A 142 -1.17 5.23 13.50
CA ALA A 142 -0.37 6.30 12.90
C ALA A 142 -1.21 7.41 12.25
N SER A 143 -2.45 7.11 11.84
CA SER A 143 -3.29 8.06 11.10
C SER A 143 -4.11 8.95 12.02
N GLY A 144 -3.94 10.25 11.89
CA GLY A 144 -4.75 11.26 12.59
C GLY A 144 -6.10 11.52 11.94
N SER A 145 -6.24 11.42 10.62
CA SER A 145 -7.50 11.78 9.96
C SER A 145 -7.97 10.82 8.86
N LEU A 146 -7.11 10.40 7.93
CA LEU A 146 -7.52 9.63 6.78
C LEU A 146 -6.70 8.35 6.60
N ILE A 147 -7.37 7.26 6.22
CA ILE A 147 -6.74 6.03 5.73
C ILE A 147 -7.26 5.73 4.34
N GLY A 148 -6.35 5.67 3.36
CA GLY A 148 -6.68 5.31 2.00
C GLY A 148 -6.00 4.01 1.57
N PHE A 149 -6.74 3.11 0.90
CA PHE A 149 -6.12 1.88 0.44
C PHE A 149 -6.74 1.32 -0.84
N VAL A 150 -5.94 0.48 -1.50
CA VAL A 150 -6.34 -0.26 -2.70
C VAL A 150 -6.15 -1.75 -2.43
N VAL A 151 -7.22 -2.53 -2.64
CA VAL A 151 -7.24 -3.98 -2.40
C VAL A 151 -7.83 -4.74 -3.58
N PRO A 152 -7.53 -6.04 -3.73
CA PRO A 152 -8.19 -6.88 -4.71
C PRO A 152 -9.70 -6.90 -4.50
N ARG A 153 -10.44 -7.01 -5.60
CA ARG A 153 -11.90 -6.97 -5.59
C ARG A 153 -12.49 -8.28 -5.08
N ASP A 154 -12.89 -8.31 -3.79
CA ASP A 154 -13.56 -9.44 -3.15
C ASP A 154 -15.09 -9.27 -3.14
N GLU A 155 -15.66 -8.81 -4.28
CA GLU A 155 -17.10 -8.65 -4.43
C GLU A 155 -17.59 -8.83 -5.87
N GLY A 156 -18.90 -9.03 -6.00
CA GLY A 156 -19.56 -9.19 -7.30
C GLY A 156 -19.01 -10.37 -8.10
N VAL A 157 -19.06 -10.27 -9.42
CA VAL A 157 -18.64 -11.33 -10.34
C VAL A 157 -17.14 -11.65 -10.29
N TRP A 158 -16.32 -10.73 -9.77
CA TRP A 158 -14.87 -10.89 -9.65
C TRP A 158 -14.41 -11.65 -8.39
N LYS A 159 -15.30 -11.83 -7.41
CA LYS A 159 -14.97 -12.46 -6.13
C LYS A 159 -14.35 -13.84 -6.30
N TRP A 160 -15.08 -14.75 -6.95
CA TRP A 160 -14.64 -16.13 -7.08
C TRP A 160 -13.47 -16.31 -8.06
N PRO A 161 -13.47 -15.71 -9.28
CA PRO A 161 -12.34 -15.81 -10.18
C PRO A 161 -11.02 -15.33 -9.56
N LEU A 162 -11.03 -14.21 -8.83
CA LEU A 162 -9.81 -13.70 -8.20
C LEU A 162 -9.33 -14.59 -7.04
N ARG A 163 -10.25 -15.10 -6.21
CA ARG A 163 -9.90 -16.04 -5.13
C ARG A 163 -9.32 -17.34 -5.67
N ILE A 164 -9.90 -17.88 -6.72
CA ILE A 164 -9.40 -19.09 -7.39
C ILE A 164 -8.02 -18.82 -7.98
N ALA A 165 -7.84 -17.71 -8.70
CA ALA A 165 -6.55 -17.32 -9.29
C ALA A 165 -5.46 -17.15 -8.22
N ALA A 166 -5.77 -16.47 -7.11
CA ALA A 166 -4.85 -16.32 -5.97
C ALA A 166 -4.49 -17.66 -5.36
N TYR A 167 -5.47 -18.54 -5.11
CA TYR A 167 -5.25 -19.86 -4.54
C TYR A 167 -4.37 -20.74 -5.47
N VAL A 168 -4.70 -20.78 -6.76
CA VAL A 168 -3.94 -21.57 -7.75
C VAL A 168 -2.53 -21.01 -7.92
N GLY A 169 -2.38 -19.67 -7.98
CA GLY A 169 -1.08 -19.01 -8.04
C GLY A 169 -0.21 -19.38 -6.84
N ASN A 170 -0.73 -19.24 -5.64
CA ASN A 170 -0.04 -19.59 -4.40
C ASN A 170 0.31 -21.10 -4.34
N LEU A 171 -0.58 -21.97 -4.81
CA LEU A 171 -0.32 -23.40 -4.86
C LEU A 171 0.82 -23.75 -5.85
N ILE A 172 0.83 -23.14 -7.04
CA ILE A 172 1.90 -23.33 -8.03
C ILE A 172 3.24 -22.87 -7.46
N GLN A 173 3.29 -21.75 -6.76
CA GLN A 173 4.50 -21.25 -6.10
C GLN A 173 5.01 -22.25 -5.07
N LYS A 174 4.12 -22.77 -4.22
CA LYS A 174 4.45 -23.79 -3.21
C LYS A 174 5.03 -25.05 -3.85
N ILE A 175 4.43 -25.54 -4.95
CA ILE A 175 4.89 -26.75 -5.65
C ILE A 175 6.25 -26.52 -6.31
N ARG A 176 6.44 -25.36 -6.95
CA ARG A 176 7.68 -25.03 -7.67
C ARG A 176 8.80 -24.56 -6.76
N ARG A 177 8.57 -24.46 -5.46
CA ARG A 177 9.51 -23.93 -4.45
C ARG A 177 10.10 -22.58 -4.86
N ARG A 178 9.34 -21.79 -5.64
CA ARG A 178 9.76 -20.43 -5.99
C ARG A 178 9.47 -19.52 -4.82
N LYS A 179 10.43 -18.70 -4.45
CA LYS A 179 10.27 -17.63 -3.46
C LYS A 179 9.62 -16.41 -4.13
N LEU A 180 8.40 -16.57 -4.65
CA LEU A 180 7.58 -15.46 -5.13
C LEU A 180 6.61 -15.06 -4.02
N SER A 181 6.24 -13.80 -3.95
CA SER A 181 5.32 -13.32 -2.94
C SER A 181 3.95 -13.97 -3.05
N TRP A 182 3.36 -14.20 -1.91
CA TRP A 182 2.01 -14.74 -1.80
C TRP A 182 1.00 -13.62 -2.05
N PHE A 183 -0.11 -13.95 -2.71
CA PHE A 183 -1.19 -13.01 -2.97
C PHE A 183 -2.41 -13.40 -2.15
N TYR A 184 -2.82 -12.52 -1.25
CA TYR A 184 -3.93 -12.74 -0.33
C TYR A 184 -5.13 -11.89 -0.70
N ILE A 185 -6.33 -12.48 -0.60
CA ILE A 185 -7.60 -11.76 -0.74
C ILE A 185 -8.33 -11.82 0.60
N HIS A 186 -8.22 -10.76 1.35
CA HIS A 186 -8.88 -10.64 2.65
C HIS A 186 -10.37 -10.31 2.48
N PRO A 187 -11.25 -10.87 3.34
CA PRO A 187 -12.64 -10.48 3.36
C PRO A 187 -12.77 -8.99 3.64
N LEU A 188 -13.53 -8.28 2.81
CA LEU A 188 -13.76 -6.84 3.00
C LEU A 188 -14.38 -6.51 4.36
N LYS A 189 -15.16 -7.44 4.91
CA LYS A 189 -15.75 -7.31 6.25
C LYS A 189 -14.66 -7.20 7.32
N THR A 190 -13.63 -8.05 7.28
CA THR A 190 -12.51 -8.02 8.24
C THR A 190 -11.80 -6.66 8.22
N ILE A 191 -11.49 -6.15 7.02
CA ILE A 191 -10.84 -4.84 6.87
C ILE A 191 -11.72 -3.71 7.40
N ASN A 192 -13.02 -3.74 7.06
CA ASN A 192 -13.97 -2.73 7.51
C ASN A 192 -14.13 -2.74 9.03
N ASP A 193 -14.32 -3.92 9.63
CA ASP A 193 -14.55 -4.05 11.07
C ASP A 193 -13.33 -3.56 11.86
N ALA A 194 -12.11 -3.91 11.45
CA ALA A 194 -10.88 -3.45 12.08
C ALA A 194 -10.75 -1.92 12.05
N LEU A 195 -11.09 -1.28 10.92
CA LEU A 195 -11.02 0.18 10.81
C LEU A 195 -12.15 0.88 11.59
N VAL A 196 -13.35 0.31 11.59
CA VAL A 196 -14.48 0.85 12.39
C VAL A 196 -14.17 0.76 13.88
N GLU A 197 -13.61 -0.36 14.34
CA GLU A 197 -13.17 -0.55 15.72
C GLU A 197 -12.06 0.43 16.12
N ALA A 198 -11.19 0.79 15.16
CA ALA A 198 -10.16 1.81 15.33
C ALA A 198 -10.70 3.27 15.24
N GLY A 199 -12.02 3.45 15.11
CA GLY A 199 -12.65 4.78 15.09
C GLY A 199 -12.71 5.45 13.72
N PHE A 200 -12.61 4.68 12.62
CA PHE A 200 -12.72 5.22 11.26
C PHE A 200 -14.06 4.86 10.61
N VAL A 201 -14.61 5.77 9.83
CA VAL A 201 -15.84 5.59 9.06
C VAL A 201 -15.49 5.60 7.57
N ARG A 202 -16.08 4.69 6.81
CA ARG A 202 -15.87 4.65 5.37
C ARG A 202 -16.53 5.85 4.68
N GLU A 203 -15.71 6.70 4.07
CA GLU A 203 -16.15 7.89 3.36
C GLU A 203 -16.44 7.61 1.89
N ARG A 204 -15.52 6.86 1.22
CA ARG A 204 -15.62 6.60 -0.22
C ARG A 204 -15.25 5.16 -0.55
N LYS A 205 -15.88 4.64 -1.62
CA LYS A 205 -15.56 3.37 -2.25
C LYS A 205 -15.73 3.48 -3.76
N ALA A 206 -14.78 2.92 -4.52
CA ALA A 206 -14.88 2.77 -5.96
C ALA A 206 -14.27 1.44 -6.43
N ALA A 207 -14.72 0.98 -7.61
CA ALA A 207 -14.13 -0.17 -8.28
C ALA A 207 -13.33 0.26 -9.51
N SER A 208 -12.16 -0.33 -9.72
CA SER A 208 -11.31 -0.11 -10.88
C SER A 208 -10.77 -1.45 -11.38
N ARG A 209 -11.41 -2.05 -12.38
CA ARG A 209 -11.12 -3.40 -12.86
C ARG A 209 -11.18 -4.42 -11.71
N ILE A 210 -10.05 -5.05 -11.40
CA ILE A 210 -9.90 -6.07 -10.35
C ILE A 210 -9.58 -5.47 -8.97
N TRP A 211 -9.55 -4.15 -8.84
CA TRP A 211 -9.21 -3.43 -7.61
C TRP A 211 -10.42 -2.71 -7.03
N LEU A 212 -10.47 -2.63 -5.72
CA LEU A 212 -11.32 -1.73 -4.96
C LEU A 212 -10.46 -0.67 -4.30
N VAL A 213 -10.98 0.54 -4.31
CA VAL A 213 -10.37 1.71 -3.69
C VAL A 213 -11.28 2.15 -2.55
N PHE A 214 -10.68 2.42 -1.40
CA PHE A 214 -11.38 2.88 -0.22
C PHE A 214 -10.70 4.11 0.38
N LEU A 215 -11.52 4.99 0.93
CA LEU A 215 -11.11 6.08 1.80
C LEU A 215 -11.93 6.02 3.08
N TYR A 216 -11.26 6.03 4.21
CA TYR A 216 -11.83 6.09 5.53
C TYR A 216 -11.39 7.38 6.23
N LYS A 217 -12.28 7.97 6.99
CA LYS A 217 -12.06 9.18 7.77
C LYS A 217 -12.24 8.86 9.25
N ARG A 218 -11.41 9.45 10.11
CA ARG A 218 -11.58 9.30 11.57
C ARG A 218 -12.88 9.97 12.01
N ALA A 219 -13.66 9.26 12.80
CA ALA A 219 -14.93 9.79 13.33
C ALA A 219 -14.67 11.00 14.23
N GLY A 220 -15.48 12.05 14.07
CA GLY A 220 -15.42 13.25 14.93
C GLY A 220 -14.47 14.34 14.45
N ILE A 221 -13.88 14.20 13.25
CA ILE A 221 -13.05 15.22 12.62
C ILE A 221 -13.74 15.81 11.39
#